data_21f7230a68d833bec99086fddfdc3813
#
_entry.id   21f7230a68d833bec99086fddfdc3813
#
_cell.length_a   1.000
_cell.length_b   1.000
_cell.length_c   1.000
_cell.angle_alpha   90.00
_cell.angle_beta   90.00
_cell.angle_gamma   90.00
#
_symmetry.space_group_name_H-M   'P 1'
#
loop_
_entity.id
_entity.type
_entity.pdbx_description
1 polymer ?
#
loop_
_entity_poly.entity_id
_entity_poly.type
_entity_poly.pdbx_seq_one_letter_code
_entity_poly.pdbx_strand_id
1 'polypeptide(L)'
;VAATFAAGRAAQGWIYGENVAWIATDPSRSKVVGKVGVALPPTAPGVMQDAKSGKGYIGYYDGGAFAIPYSSKKQKCALLWLEYIGQPSVQPEWAAKTARITLTETFDDPLVKQVDKQTGGYFTLMRKYGDLFAGAPPFPFHAQVREVVAPFIYKAISGQMSPDQALDEAAKAAEEEMQRLGYGK
;
A
#
# COMPACT_ATOMS: atom_id res chain seq x y z
N VAL A 1 0.03 -10.82 -7.79
CA VAL A 1 0.98 -9.88 -8.42
C VAL A 1 2.38 -10.08 -7.85
N ALA A 2 2.61 -9.97 -6.52
CA ALA A 2 3.93 -10.09 -5.90
C ALA A 2 4.67 -11.40 -6.27
N ALA A 3 4.01 -12.55 -6.18
CA ALA A 3 4.59 -13.85 -6.54
C ALA A 3 4.96 -13.95 -8.04
N THR A 4 4.16 -13.36 -8.92
CA THR A 4 4.42 -13.34 -10.37
C THR A 4 5.66 -12.50 -10.67
N PHE A 5 5.81 -11.35 -10.03
CA PHE A 5 6.98 -10.49 -10.15
C PHE A 5 8.22 -11.16 -9.57
N ALA A 6 8.15 -11.70 -8.37
CA ALA A 6 9.24 -12.43 -7.73
C ALA A 6 9.73 -13.64 -8.54
N ALA A 7 8.83 -14.28 -9.29
CA ALA A 7 9.18 -15.36 -10.21
C ALA A 7 9.86 -14.89 -11.52
N GLY A 8 10.03 -13.57 -11.73
CA GLY A 8 10.62 -12.99 -12.93
C GLY A 8 9.72 -13.06 -14.18
N ARG A 9 8.41 -13.24 -13.99
CA ARG A 9 7.42 -13.34 -15.09
C ARG A 9 6.74 -12.02 -15.45
N ALA A 10 7.03 -10.96 -14.71
CA ALA A 10 6.54 -9.61 -14.97
C ALA A 10 7.70 -8.63 -14.87
N ALA A 11 7.82 -7.73 -15.84
CA ALA A 11 8.84 -6.67 -15.84
C ALA A 11 8.48 -5.51 -14.90
N GLN A 12 7.19 -5.29 -14.66
CA GLN A 12 6.66 -4.26 -13.80
C GLN A 12 5.44 -4.79 -13.04
N GLY A 13 5.11 -4.17 -11.92
CA GLY A 13 3.93 -4.52 -11.15
C GLY A 13 3.59 -3.47 -10.11
N TRP A 14 2.31 -3.30 -9.87
CA TRP A 14 1.81 -2.55 -8.73
C TRP A 14 1.69 -3.50 -7.54
N ILE A 15 2.55 -3.31 -6.57
CA ILE A 15 2.75 -4.24 -5.45
C ILE A 15 2.79 -3.44 -4.16
N TYR A 16 2.19 -3.97 -3.09
CA TYR A 16 2.33 -3.36 -1.78
C TYR A 16 3.80 -3.26 -1.37
N GLY A 17 4.20 -2.10 -0.87
CA GLY A 17 5.60 -1.78 -0.55
C GLY A 17 6.27 -2.77 0.40
N GLU A 18 5.55 -3.31 1.36
CA GLU A 18 6.05 -4.33 2.29
C GLU A 18 6.57 -5.61 1.62
N ASN A 19 6.12 -5.89 0.40
CA ASN A 19 6.62 -7.05 -0.34
C ASN A 19 8.04 -6.84 -0.88
N VAL A 20 8.50 -5.59 -0.99
CA VAL A 20 9.83 -5.31 -1.53
C VAL A 20 10.94 -5.96 -0.70
N ALA A 21 10.77 -6.06 0.61
CA ALA A 21 11.76 -6.67 1.50
C ALA A 21 12.11 -8.08 1.03
N TRP A 22 11.15 -9.00 0.94
CA TRP A 22 11.42 -10.37 0.54
C TRP A 22 11.67 -10.53 -0.97
N ILE A 23 11.01 -9.75 -1.82
CA ILE A 23 11.22 -9.82 -3.28
C ILE A 23 12.65 -9.44 -3.64
N ALA A 24 13.22 -8.43 -2.98
CA ALA A 24 14.53 -7.91 -3.31
C ALA A 24 15.68 -8.64 -2.62
N THR A 25 15.45 -9.33 -1.49
CA THR A 25 16.52 -9.83 -0.63
C THR A 25 16.48 -11.34 -0.34
N ASP A 26 15.37 -12.03 -0.58
CA ASP A 26 15.20 -13.44 -0.23
C ASP A 26 15.33 -14.37 -1.47
N PRO A 27 16.51 -15.00 -1.70
CA PRO A 27 16.73 -15.87 -2.85
C PRO A 27 15.94 -17.20 -2.78
N SER A 28 15.42 -17.57 -1.61
CA SER A 28 14.57 -18.76 -1.47
C SER A 28 13.17 -18.55 -2.03
N ARG A 29 12.71 -17.31 -2.14
CA ARG A 29 11.35 -16.91 -2.56
C ARG A 29 11.33 -16.08 -3.85
N SER A 30 12.45 -15.50 -4.25
CA SER A 30 12.53 -14.56 -5.36
C SER A 30 13.67 -14.87 -6.33
N LYS A 31 13.36 -14.88 -7.62
CA LYS A 31 14.32 -15.01 -8.72
C LYS A 31 14.88 -13.67 -9.20
N VAL A 32 14.40 -12.57 -8.65
CA VAL A 32 14.77 -11.20 -9.03
C VAL A 32 15.55 -10.46 -7.94
N VAL A 33 16.12 -11.19 -7.00
CA VAL A 33 17.01 -10.60 -5.98
C VAL A 33 18.12 -9.79 -6.64
N GLY A 34 18.36 -8.56 -6.15
CA GLY A 34 19.35 -7.63 -6.71
C GLY A 34 18.98 -7.00 -8.05
N LYS A 35 17.77 -7.26 -8.58
CA LYS A 35 17.29 -6.73 -9.87
C LYS A 35 16.02 -5.89 -9.73
N VAL A 36 15.65 -5.54 -8.50
CA VAL A 36 14.42 -4.79 -8.19
C VAL A 36 14.73 -3.30 -8.18
N GLY A 37 13.94 -2.52 -8.90
CA GLY A 37 13.88 -1.07 -8.80
C GLY A 37 12.50 -0.65 -8.29
N VAL A 38 12.42 0.51 -7.65
CA VAL A 38 11.18 1.09 -7.14
C VAL A 38 10.98 2.47 -7.72
N ALA A 39 9.77 2.77 -8.16
CA ALA A 39 9.40 4.07 -8.69
C ALA A 39 8.04 4.51 -8.12
N LEU A 40 7.79 5.81 -8.16
CA LEU A 40 6.45 6.33 -7.89
C LEU A 40 5.47 5.84 -8.97
N PRO A 41 4.19 5.68 -8.62
CA PRO A 41 3.16 5.39 -9.61
C PRO A 41 3.11 6.52 -10.66
N PRO A 42 2.85 6.21 -11.94
CA PRO A 42 2.61 7.24 -12.93
C PRO A 42 1.36 8.04 -12.55
N THR A 43 1.43 9.36 -12.72
CA THR A 43 0.32 10.26 -12.42
C THR A 43 -0.11 11.00 -13.68
N ALA A 44 -1.40 11.36 -13.76
CA ALA A 44 -1.87 12.27 -14.80
C ALA A 44 -1.20 13.65 -14.66
N PRO A 45 -1.14 14.44 -15.74
CA PRO A 45 -0.63 15.81 -15.70
C PRO A 45 -1.30 16.63 -14.60
N GLY A 46 -0.51 17.34 -13.79
CA GLY A 46 -0.99 18.20 -12.70
C GLY A 46 -1.10 17.50 -11.33
N VAL A 47 -1.37 16.19 -11.29
CA VAL A 47 -1.59 15.44 -10.01
C VAL A 47 -0.42 15.53 -9.06
N MET A 48 0.81 15.44 -9.55
CA MET A 48 2.00 15.56 -8.72
C MET A 48 2.14 16.97 -8.10
N GLN A 49 1.81 18.01 -8.87
CA GLN A 49 1.84 19.40 -8.40
C GLN A 49 0.76 19.65 -7.34
N ASP A 50 -0.44 19.12 -7.57
CA ASP A 50 -1.55 19.21 -6.63
C ASP A 50 -1.22 18.50 -5.32
N ALA A 51 -0.68 17.29 -5.36
CA ALA A 51 -0.25 16.56 -4.18
C ALA A 51 0.81 17.33 -3.38
N LYS A 52 1.83 17.89 -4.03
CA LYS A 52 2.87 18.71 -3.40
C LYS A 52 2.33 20.01 -2.78
N SER A 53 1.22 20.52 -3.29
CA SER A 53 0.56 21.73 -2.74
C SER A 53 -0.53 21.40 -1.70
N GLY A 54 -0.68 20.13 -1.32
CA GLY A 54 -1.68 19.69 -0.34
C GLY A 54 -3.11 19.60 -0.88
N LYS A 55 -3.30 19.66 -2.21
CA LYS A 55 -4.63 19.61 -2.84
C LYS A 55 -5.05 18.21 -3.28
N GLY A 56 -4.20 17.20 -3.10
CA GLY A 56 -4.47 15.84 -3.51
C GLY A 56 -3.37 14.88 -3.07
N TYR A 57 -3.33 13.71 -3.70
CA TYR A 57 -2.34 12.67 -3.41
C TYR A 57 -2.00 11.88 -4.68
N ILE A 58 -0.86 11.20 -4.69
CA ILE A 58 -0.35 10.45 -5.85
C ILE A 58 -0.65 8.96 -5.80
N GLY A 59 -1.12 8.45 -4.68
CA GLY A 59 -1.41 7.03 -4.50
C GLY A 59 -2.05 6.74 -3.16
N TYR A 60 -2.48 5.50 -3.02
CA TYR A 60 -3.16 5.02 -1.84
C TYR A 60 -2.15 4.51 -0.80
N TYR A 61 -2.35 4.89 0.44
CA TYR A 61 -1.67 4.35 1.60
C TYR A 61 -2.65 3.51 2.42
N ASP A 62 -2.40 2.21 2.48
CA ASP A 62 -3.16 1.29 3.33
C ASP A 62 -2.41 1.10 4.65
N GLY A 63 -2.72 1.94 5.60
CA GLY A 63 -2.13 1.92 6.94
C GLY A 63 -2.62 0.71 7.74
N GLY A 64 -1.82 -0.34 7.83
CA GLY A 64 -2.10 -1.45 8.72
C GLY A 64 -1.96 -1.05 10.19
N ALA A 65 -2.82 -1.60 11.05
CA ALA A 65 -2.73 -1.45 12.50
C ALA A 65 -2.79 -2.82 13.20
N PHE A 66 -2.04 -2.95 14.29
CA PHE A 66 -2.21 -4.09 15.19
C PHE A 66 -3.28 -3.76 16.23
N ALA A 67 -4.15 -4.71 16.49
CA ALA A 67 -5.18 -4.57 17.51
C ALA A 67 -5.21 -5.81 18.40
N ILE A 68 -5.57 -5.63 19.66
CA ILE A 68 -5.76 -6.71 20.63
C ILE A 68 -7.27 -6.92 20.77
N PRO A 69 -7.83 -8.06 20.34
CA PRO A 69 -9.25 -8.34 20.51
C PRO A 69 -9.65 -8.31 21.99
N TYR A 70 -10.79 -7.68 22.28
CA TYR A 70 -11.31 -7.61 23.66
C TYR A 70 -11.52 -9.02 24.28
N SER A 71 -11.90 -9.99 23.46
CA SER A 71 -12.11 -11.38 23.88
C SER A 71 -10.82 -12.16 24.13
N SER A 72 -9.64 -11.62 23.79
CA SER A 72 -8.38 -12.31 23.97
C SER A 72 -8.09 -12.59 25.45
N LYS A 73 -7.70 -13.82 25.75
CA LYS A 73 -7.23 -14.22 27.09
C LYS A 73 -5.72 -13.98 27.27
N LYS A 74 -5.04 -13.44 26.25
CA LYS A 74 -3.59 -13.19 26.24
C LYS A 74 -3.26 -11.70 26.04
N GLN A 75 -4.15 -10.80 26.44
CA GLN A 75 -4.02 -9.37 26.21
C GLN A 75 -2.68 -8.80 26.72
N LYS A 76 -2.25 -9.21 27.92
CA LYS A 76 -0.97 -8.76 28.51
C LYS A 76 0.23 -9.16 27.63
N CYS A 77 0.27 -10.40 27.16
CA CYS A 77 1.36 -10.85 26.27
C CYS A 77 1.34 -10.12 24.93
N ALA A 78 0.14 -9.89 24.39
CA ALA A 78 0.00 -9.14 23.14
C ALA A 78 0.46 -7.69 23.30
N LEU A 79 0.12 -7.04 24.42
CA LEU A 79 0.58 -5.68 24.73
C LEU A 79 2.10 -5.62 24.83
N LEU A 80 2.73 -6.52 25.59
CA LEU A 80 4.19 -6.59 25.71
C LEU A 80 4.88 -6.79 24.36
N TRP A 81 4.26 -7.57 23.46
CA TRP A 81 4.77 -7.72 22.10
C TRP A 81 4.67 -6.44 21.29
N LEU A 82 3.55 -5.71 21.38
CA LEU A 82 3.38 -4.42 20.70
C LEU A 82 4.35 -3.36 21.23
N GLU A 83 4.54 -3.31 22.55
CA GLU A 83 5.54 -2.45 23.20
C GLU A 83 6.96 -2.78 22.71
N TYR A 84 7.29 -4.07 22.59
CA TYR A 84 8.59 -4.51 22.09
C TYR A 84 8.83 -4.08 20.63
N ILE A 85 7.89 -4.35 19.73
CA ILE A 85 8.07 -3.98 18.31
C ILE A 85 8.03 -2.47 18.08
N GLY A 86 7.40 -1.71 18.98
CA GLY A 86 7.36 -0.24 18.92
C GLY A 86 8.64 0.45 19.40
N GLN A 87 9.59 -0.28 19.99
CA GLN A 87 10.83 0.33 20.50
C GLN A 87 11.71 0.85 19.37
N PRO A 88 12.31 2.05 19.50
CA PRO A 88 13.22 2.59 18.50
C PRO A 88 14.41 1.66 18.18
N SER A 89 14.90 0.91 19.17
CA SER A 89 15.97 -0.08 19.01
C SER A 89 15.58 -1.33 18.20
N VAL A 90 14.29 -1.64 18.09
CA VAL A 90 13.75 -2.81 17.38
C VAL A 90 13.29 -2.44 15.97
N GLN A 91 12.89 -1.19 15.76
CA GLN A 91 12.33 -0.71 14.50
C GLN A 91 13.25 -0.88 13.27
N PRO A 92 14.58 -0.70 13.35
CA PRO A 92 15.46 -0.94 12.21
C PRO A 92 15.42 -2.39 11.69
N GLU A 93 15.47 -3.37 12.59
CA GLU A 93 15.36 -4.80 12.24
C GLU A 93 13.96 -5.12 11.66
N TRP A 94 12.91 -4.56 12.26
CA TRP A 94 11.55 -4.70 11.76
C TRP A 94 11.41 -4.13 10.34
N ALA A 95 11.91 -2.92 10.11
CA ALA A 95 11.91 -2.27 8.81
C ALA A 95 12.69 -3.07 7.76
N ALA A 96 13.88 -3.51 8.10
CA ALA A 96 14.74 -4.28 7.19
C ALA A 96 14.09 -5.58 6.70
N LYS A 97 13.32 -6.25 7.58
CA LYS A 97 12.66 -7.53 7.27
C LYS A 97 11.28 -7.40 6.66
N THR A 98 10.57 -6.32 6.95
CA THR A 98 9.14 -6.17 6.57
C THR A 98 8.87 -5.00 5.65
N ALA A 99 9.85 -4.13 5.40
CA ALA A 99 9.72 -2.85 4.71
C ALA A 99 8.66 -1.91 5.34
N ARG A 100 8.34 -2.11 6.62
CA ARG A 100 7.39 -1.28 7.37
C ARG A 100 8.14 -0.40 8.35
N ILE A 101 7.86 0.89 8.32
CA ILE A 101 8.45 1.90 9.21
C ILE A 101 7.31 2.62 9.91
N THR A 102 7.40 2.73 11.24
CA THR A 102 6.44 3.47 12.06
C THR A 102 7.06 4.71 12.71
N LEU A 103 8.38 4.76 12.83
CA LEU A 103 9.12 5.89 13.38
C LEU A 103 9.98 6.54 12.30
N THR A 104 9.88 7.84 12.17
CA THR A 104 10.59 8.61 11.12
C THR A 104 12.11 8.49 11.22
N GLU A 105 12.66 8.43 12.42
CA GLU A 105 14.10 8.27 12.67
C GLU A 105 14.64 6.93 12.15
N THR A 106 13.80 5.93 12.02
CA THR A 106 14.19 4.60 11.49
C THR A 106 14.76 4.67 10.07
N PHE A 107 14.30 5.63 9.25
CA PHE A 107 14.86 5.84 7.91
C PHE A 107 16.34 6.20 7.91
N ASP A 108 16.85 6.79 9.01
CA ASP A 108 18.22 7.25 9.12
C ASP A 108 19.16 6.20 9.71
N ASP A 109 18.62 5.05 10.14
CA ASP A 109 19.40 3.95 10.69
C ASP A 109 20.34 3.31 9.66
N PRO A 110 21.59 2.99 10.02
CA PRO A 110 22.56 2.36 9.12
C PRO A 110 22.09 1.04 8.50
N LEU A 111 21.38 0.20 9.26
CA LEU A 111 20.83 -1.07 8.77
C LEU A 111 19.79 -0.82 7.68
N VAL A 112 18.87 0.13 7.89
CA VAL A 112 17.85 0.48 6.91
C VAL A 112 18.49 1.06 5.65
N LYS A 113 19.48 1.95 5.78
CA LYS A 113 20.26 2.48 4.64
C LYS A 113 21.01 1.39 3.87
N GLN A 114 21.50 0.36 4.56
CA GLN A 114 22.14 -0.78 3.92
C GLN A 114 21.14 -1.60 3.11
N VAL A 115 19.99 -1.91 3.69
CA VAL A 115 18.92 -2.68 3.03
C VAL A 115 18.27 -1.88 1.90
N ASP A 116 18.21 -0.56 2.00
CA ASP A 116 17.68 0.32 0.96
C ASP A 116 18.37 0.13 -0.40
N LYS A 117 19.68 -0.09 -0.39
CA LYS A 117 20.44 -0.41 -1.61
C LYS A 117 19.98 -1.71 -2.27
N GLN A 118 19.55 -2.69 -1.48
CA GLN A 118 19.06 -3.98 -1.97
C GLN A 118 17.60 -3.89 -2.43
N THR A 119 16.81 -3.02 -1.82
CA THR A 119 15.40 -2.83 -2.13
C THR A 119 15.14 -1.81 -3.24
N GLY A 120 16.16 -1.45 -4.00
CA GLY A 120 16.04 -0.53 -5.12
C GLY A 120 15.70 0.91 -4.74
N GLY A 121 16.06 1.33 -3.53
CA GLY A 121 15.82 2.69 -3.04
C GLY A 121 14.42 2.89 -2.43
N TYR A 122 13.75 1.82 -2.00
CA TYR A 122 12.39 1.89 -1.45
C TYR A 122 12.28 2.84 -0.26
N PHE A 123 13.18 2.70 0.72
CA PHE A 123 13.14 3.54 1.93
C PHE A 123 13.47 5.00 1.63
N THR A 124 14.43 5.25 0.76
CA THR A 124 14.73 6.60 0.27
C THR A 124 13.53 7.23 -0.43
N LEU A 125 12.83 6.45 -1.29
CA LEU A 125 11.64 6.92 -1.98
C LEU A 125 10.51 7.21 -1.00
N MET A 126 10.25 6.34 -0.03
CA MET A 126 9.22 6.54 1.00
C MET A 126 9.54 7.72 1.92
N ARG A 127 10.81 7.89 2.33
CA ARG A 127 11.24 9.06 3.10
C ARG A 127 10.93 10.38 2.39
N LYS A 128 11.14 10.39 1.07
CA LYS A 128 11.00 11.60 0.25
C LYS A 128 9.56 11.92 -0.15
N TYR A 129 8.77 10.90 -0.38
CA TYR A 129 7.46 11.04 -1.03
C TYR A 129 6.30 10.40 -0.26
N GLY A 130 6.56 9.78 0.90
CA GLY A 130 5.53 9.09 1.67
C GLY A 130 4.34 9.98 2.02
N ASP A 131 4.59 11.24 2.33
CA ASP A 131 3.55 12.23 2.67
C ASP A 131 2.63 12.59 1.49
N LEU A 132 2.99 12.21 0.27
CA LEU A 132 2.14 12.41 -0.92
C LEU A 132 1.13 11.28 -1.14
N PHE A 133 1.15 10.25 -0.31
CA PHE A 133 0.15 9.18 -0.31
C PHE A 133 -0.91 9.46 0.75
N ALA A 134 -2.16 9.05 0.49
CA ALA A 134 -3.25 9.19 1.45
C ALA A 134 -3.99 7.86 1.64
N GLY A 135 -4.54 7.67 2.84
CA GLY A 135 -5.46 6.58 3.12
C GLY A 135 -6.81 6.78 2.43
N ALA A 136 -7.64 5.74 2.45
CA ALA A 136 -9.02 5.87 2.00
C ALA A 136 -9.72 6.96 2.81
N PRO A 137 -10.56 7.77 2.16
CA PRO A 137 -11.44 8.68 2.89
C PRO A 137 -12.25 7.90 3.94
N PRO A 138 -12.40 8.41 5.17
CA PRO A 138 -13.09 7.71 6.25
C PRO A 138 -14.62 7.76 6.09
N PHE A 139 -15.12 7.41 4.90
CA PHE A 139 -16.55 7.33 4.65
C PHE A 139 -17.10 5.98 5.14
N PRO A 140 -18.18 5.97 5.92
CA PRO A 140 -18.77 4.74 6.44
C PRO A 140 -19.27 3.79 5.34
N PHE A 141 -19.55 4.30 4.15
CA PHE A 141 -20.02 3.54 2.99
C PHE A 141 -18.87 3.09 2.04
N HIS A 142 -17.62 3.38 2.35
CA HIS A 142 -16.49 3.12 1.44
C HIS A 142 -16.40 1.64 1.00
N ALA A 143 -16.55 0.71 1.95
CA ALA A 143 -16.45 -0.72 1.66
C ALA A 143 -17.57 -1.20 0.74
N GLN A 144 -18.83 -0.77 1.01
CA GLN A 144 -19.99 -1.16 0.23
C GLN A 144 -19.91 -0.62 -1.20
N VAL A 145 -19.59 0.65 -1.37
CA VAL A 145 -19.40 1.26 -2.70
C VAL A 145 -18.29 0.56 -3.48
N ARG A 146 -17.17 0.24 -2.83
CA ARG A 146 -16.09 -0.52 -3.48
C ARG A 146 -16.57 -1.87 -4.01
N GLU A 147 -17.37 -2.61 -3.26
CA GLU A 147 -17.86 -3.93 -3.66
C GLU A 147 -18.77 -3.85 -4.90
N VAL A 148 -19.61 -2.82 -5.04
CA VAL A 148 -20.48 -2.68 -6.21
C VAL A 148 -19.76 -2.13 -7.44
N VAL A 149 -18.67 -1.37 -7.27
CA VAL A 149 -17.86 -0.79 -8.35
C VAL A 149 -16.88 -1.82 -8.94
N ALA A 150 -16.27 -2.65 -8.10
CA ALA A 150 -15.20 -3.56 -8.50
C ALA A 150 -15.53 -4.49 -9.69
N PRO A 151 -16.75 -5.05 -9.83
CA PRO A 151 -17.10 -5.90 -10.96
C PRO A 151 -17.02 -5.20 -12.32
N PHE A 152 -17.36 -3.92 -12.40
CA PHE A 152 -17.28 -3.15 -13.66
C PHE A 152 -15.81 -2.91 -14.06
N ILE A 153 -14.96 -2.56 -13.11
CA ILE A 153 -13.53 -2.42 -13.34
C ILE A 153 -12.93 -3.75 -13.82
N TYR A 154 -13.34 -4.87 -13.22
CA TYR A 154 -12.89 -6.20 -13.65
C TYR A 154 -13.33 -6.52 -15.09
N LYS A 155 -14.58 -6.19 -15.49
CA LYS A 155 -15.05 -6.37 -16.86
C LYS A 155 -14.24 -5.58 -17.88
N ALA A 156 -13.86 -4.34 -17.56
CA ALA A 156 -12.99 -3.55 -18.41
C ALA A 156 -11.59 -4.18 -18.56
N ILE A 157 -10.95 -4.57 -17.46
CA ILE A 157 -9.62 -5.21 -17.46
C ILE A 157 -9.63 -6.53 -18.24
N SER A 158 -10.72 -7.29 -18.16
CA SER A 158 -10.86 -8.57 -18.87
C SER A 158 -11.36 -8.44 -20.32
N GLY A 159 -11.55 -7.21 -20.83
CA GLY A 159 -11.99 -6.95 -22.19
C GLY A 159 -13.48 -7.25 -22.46
N GLN A 160 -14.30 -7.45 -21.40
CA GLN A 160 -15.74 -7.71 -21.51
C GLN A 160 -16.57 -6.43 -21.65
N MET A 161 -15.98 -5.26 -21.40
CA MET A 161 -16.63 -3.96 -21.45
C MET A 161 -15.58 -2.90 -21.83
N SER A 162 -15.99 -1.84 -22.52
CA SER A 162 -15.07 -0.72 -22.75
C SER A 162 -14.75 0.01 -21.44
N PRO A 163 -13.58 0.66 -21.30
CA PRO A 163 -13.25 1.43 -20.11
C PRO A 163 -14.28 2.52 -19.78
N ASP A 164 -14.72 3.28 -20.77
CA ASP A 164 -15.69 4.36 -20.59
C ASP A 164 -17.02 3.80 -20.08
N GLN A 165 -17.56 2.77 -20.75
CA GLN A 165 -18.80 2.13 -20.31
C GLN A 165 -18.67 1.55 -18.89
N ALA A 166 -17.51 0.96 -18.55
CA ALA A 166 -17.29 0.40 -17.22
C ALA A 166 -17.28 1.49 -16.14
N LEU A 167 -16.70 2.65 -16.43
CA LEU A 167 -16.67 3.78 -15.50
C LEU A 167 -18.08 4.39 -15.31
N ASP A 168 -18.85 4.54 -16.38
CA ASP A 168 -20.22 5.05 -16.30
C ASP A 168 -21.13 4.13 -15.48
N GLU A 169 -21.09 2.82 -15.74
CA GLU A 169 -21.85 1.83 -14.97
C GLU A 169 -21.39 1.73 -13.51
N ALA A 170 -20.08 1.85 -13.26
CA ALA A 170 -19.53 1.88 -11.90
C ALA A 170 -19.99 3.12 -11.13
N ALA A 171 -20.01 4.30 -11.76
CA ALA A 171 -20.49 5.52 -11.15
C ALA A 171 -21.98 5.41 -10.78
N LYS A 172 -22.81 4.90 -11.70
CA LYS A 172 -24.23 4.67 -11.47
C LYS A 172 -24.46 3.69 -10.30
N ALA A 173 -23.75 2.56 -10.28
CA ALA A 173 -23.87 1.60 -9.20
C ALA A 173 -23.42 2.18 -7.84
N ALA A 174 -22.39 3.05 -7.83
CA ALA A 174 -21.98 3.75 -6.64
C ALA A 174 -23.04 4.71 -6.11
N GLU A 175 -23.67 5.49 -6.99
CA GLU A 175 -24.76 6.40 -6.63
C GLU A 175 -25.97 5.66 -6.07
N GLU A 176 -26.40 4.59 -6.72
CA GLU A 176 -27.51 3.72 -6.27
C GLU A 176 -27.23 3.14 -4.88
N GLU A 177 -26.01 2.65 -4.65
CA GLU A 177 -25.62 2.10 -3.35
C GLU A 177 -25.56 3.18 -2.27
N MET A 178 -25.03 4.36 -2.57
CA MET A 178 -25.03 5.49 -1.65
C MET A 178 -26.44 5.92 -1.27
N GLN A 179 -27.38 5.98 -2.24
CA GLN A 179 -28.78 6.27 -1.99
C GLN A 179 -29.43 5.21 -1.09
N ARG A 180 -29.16 3.92 -1.38
CA ARG A 180 -29.65 2.79 -0.57
C ARG A 180 -29.17 2.87 0.88
N LEU A 181 -27.95 3.36 1.10
CA LEU A 181 -27.35 3.56 2.41
C LEU A 181 -27.75 4.89 3.09
N GLY A 182 -28.56 5.73 2.40
CA GLY A 182 -29.03 7.02 2.95
C GLY A 182 -28.04 8.17 2.81
N TYR A 183 -27.02 8.07 1.96
CA TYR A 183 -26.00 9.11 1.72
C TYR A 183 -26.18 9.88 0.40
N GLY A 184 -27.12 9.51 -0.44
CA GLY A 184 -27.48 10.21 -1.67
C GLY A 184 -28.69 11.13 -1.47
N LYS A 185 -28.75 12.25 -2.20
CA LYS A 185 -29.96 13.07 -2.33
C LYS A 185 -30.80 12.57 -3.49
#